data_00724701974906c4352843285af78002
#
_entry.id   00724701974906c4352843285af78002
#
_cell.length_a   1.000
_cell.length_b   1.000
_cell.length_c   1.000
_cell.angle_alpha   90.00
_cell.angle_beta   90.00
_cell.angle_gamma   90.00
#
_symmetry.space_group_name_H-M   'P 1'
#
loop_
_entity.id
_entity.type
_entity.pdbx_description
1 polymer ?
#
loop_
_entity_poly.entity_id
_entity_poly.type
_entity_poly.pdbx_seq_one_letter_code
_entity_poly.pdbx_strand_id
1 'polypeptide(L)'
;MINRKHQKGTMESRRNRRKQNKEKKGGLLIFFIIGIIGTIGGFVFNAMLNKQDIDEATNCPTDGVNYHKVILIDTSQSYNPIQKEWIKNQLKKIVYGTKENEKISVYTVGANYHETLLPLQSKCNPGDASGVNPFLENKRMKQEDWENEFIKPLNSVFKGLLDNDSEGLSPIMEMVQAISIAAFQNEKTSTKRELFIFSDMIQNSEVASHY
;
A
#
# COMPACT_ATOMS: atom_id res chain seq x y z
N MET A 1 -39.66 41.92 66.85
CA MET A 1 -39.00 42.33 65.58
C MET A 1 -37.70 41.61 65.32
N ILE A 2 -37.31 40.52 65.96
CA ILE A 2 -36.01 39.86 65.92
C ILE A 2 -35.93 38.73 64.90
N ASN A 3 -37.06 38.18 64.44
CA ASN A 3 -37.08 36.93 63.64
C ASN A 3 -36.86 37.13 62.12
N ARG A 4 -36.96 38.33 61.53
CA ARG A 4 -36.80 38.59 60.11
C ARG A 4 -35.33 38.74 59.66
N LYS A 5 -34.41 39.15 60.53
CA LYS A 5 -32.99 39.30 60.21
C LYS A 5 -32.25 37.95 60.10
N HIS A 6 -32.64 36.97 60.91
CA HIS A 6 -32.00 35.65 60.90
C HIS A 6 -32.40 34.82 59.66
N GLN A 7 -33.60 34.96 59.14
CA GLN A 7 -34.01 34.28 57.90
C GLN A 7 -33.36 34.84 56.63
N LYS A 8 -33.09 36.14 56.55
CA LYS A 8 -32.38 36.73 55.40
C LYS A 8 -30.94 36.25 55.29
N GLY A 9 -30.20 36.14 56.39
CA GLY A 9 -28.80 35.67 56.38
C GLY A 9 -28.66 34.23 55.99
N THR A 10 -29.58 33.35 56.34
CA THR A 10 -29.56 31.93 55.93
C THR A 10 -29.94 31.73 54.45
N MET A 11 -30.82 32.55 53.88
CA MET A 11 -31.14 32.49 52.44
C MET A 11 -30.01 33.00 51.57
N GLU A 12 -29.35 34.03 51.98
CA GLU A 12 -28.19 34.62 51.25
C GLU A 12 -26.98 33.70 51.26
N SER A 13 -26.69 33.04 52.38
CA SER A 13 -25.65 32.01 52.50
C SER A 13 -25.94 30.79 51.59
N ARG A 14 -27.20 30.33 51.52
CA ARG A 14 -27.61 29.23 50.60
C ARG A 14 -27.52 29.63 49.13
N ARG A 15 -27.81 30.89 48.80
CA ARG A 15 -27.69 31.43 47.43
C ARG A 15 -26.25 31.53 46.97
N ASN A 16 -25.36 31.98 47.85
CA ASN A 16 -23.92 32.07 47.58
C ASN A 16 -23.24 30.70 47.45
N ARG A 17 -23.61 29.72 48.29
CA ARG A 17 -23.16 28.31 48.13
C ARG A 17 -23.62 27.69 46.81
N ARG A 18 -24.85 28.00 46.37
CA ARG A 18 -25.35 27.50 45.06
C ARG A 18 -24.62 28.15 43.88
N LYS A 19 -24.24 29.43 43.95
CA LYS A 19 -23.43 30.11 42.94
C LYS A 19 -22.04 29.53 42.88
N GLN A 20 -21.33 29.39 44.01
CA GLN A 20 -19.99 28.78 44.06
C GLN A 20 -19.97 27.33 43.55
N ASN A 21 -21.00 26.54 43.84
CA ASN A 21 -21.09 25.18 43.31
C ASN A 21 -21.38 25.11 41.81
N LYS A 22 -22.07 26.10 41.23
CA LYS A 22 -22.29 26.22 39.79
C LYS A 22 -20.99 26.65 39.08
N GLU A 23 -20.23 27.58 39.64
CA GLU A 23 -18.94 28.04 39.10
C GLU A 23 -17.88 26.93 39.15
N LYS A 24 -17.82 26.15 40.25
CA LYS A 24 -16.90 24.99 40.36
C LYS A 24 -17.26 23.91 39.36
N LYS A 25 -18.58 23.62 39.15
CA LYS A 25 -19.01 22.64 38.13
C LYS A 25 -18.73 23.15 36.70
N GLY A 26 -18.91 24.45 36.42
CA GLY A 26 -18.56 25.05 35.14
C GLY A 26 -17.08 24.98 34.86
N GLY A 27 -16.22 25.31 35.85
CA GLY A 27 -14.78 25.18 35.73
C GLY A 27 -14.31 23.72 35.43
N LEU A 28 -14.88 22.75 36.16
CA LEU A 28 -14.59 21.33 35.93
C LEU A 28 -14.97 20.87 34.51
N LEU A 29 -16.11 21.31 34.00
CA LEU A 29 -16.55 21.02 32.62
C LEU A 29 -15.61 21.60 31.56
N ILE A 30 -15.12 22.83 31.77
CA ILE A 30 -14.16 23.47 30.87
C ILE A 30 -12.85 22.68 30.85
N PHE A 31 -12.33 22.25 32.00
CA PHE A 31 -11.14 21.41 32.08
C PHE A 31 -11.32 20.06 31.34
N PHE A 32 -12.49 19.45 31.45
CA PHE A 32 -12.80 18.22 30.71
C PHE A 32 -12.82 18.45 29.19
N ILE A 33 -13.41 19.55 28.72
CA ILE A 33 -13.45 19.89 27.29
C ILE A 33 -12.03 20.15 26.76
N ILE A 34 -11.22 20.92 27.50
CA ILE A 34 -9.81 21.16 27.12
C ILE A 34 -9.03 19.85 27.08
N GLY A 35 -9.23 18.95 28.04
CA GLY A 35 -8.61 17.64 28.06
C GLY A 35 -8.95 16.80 26.81
N ILE A 36 -10.24 16.76 26.43
CA ILE A 36 -10.70 16.05 25.24
C ILE A 36 -10.11 16.66 23.96
N ILE A 37 -10.12 17.99 23.84
CA ILE A 37 -9.52 18.68 22.67
C ILE A 37 -8.01 18.41 22.61
N GLY A 38 -7.32 18.43 23.75
CA GLY A 38 -5.88 18.12 23.82
C GLY A 38 -5.56 16.68 23.42
N THR A 39 -6.36 15.71 23.83
CA THR A 39 -6.16 14.30 23.44
C THR A 39 -6.46 14.07 21.95
N ILE A 40 -7.52 14.65 21.41
CA ILE A 40 -7.85 14.58 19.98
C ILE A 40 -6.75 15.27 19.15
N GLY A 41 -6.35 16.49 19.56
CA GLY A 41 -5.28 17.22 18.89
C GLY A 41 -3.94 16.46 18.90
N GLY A 42 -3.58 15.86 20.02
CA GLY A 42 -2.39 15.02 20.15
C GLY A 42 -2.45 13.77 19.26
N PHE A 43 -3.61 13.13 19.17
CA PHE A 43 -3.81 11.98 18.29
C PHE A 43 -3.70 12.35 16.82
N VAL A 44 -4.34 13.44 16.39
CA VAL A 44 -4.27 13.93 15.00
C VAL A 44 -2.84 14.37 14.65
N PHE A 45 -2.15 15.06 15.56
CA PHE A 45 -0.77 15.47 15.35
C PHE A 45 0.17 14.27 15.21
N ASN A 46 0.02 13.25 16.05
CA ASN A 46 0.80 12.01 15.93
C ASN A 46 0.50 11.25 14.63
N ALA A 47 -0.76 11.23 14.19
CA ALA A 47 -1.14 10.63 12.91
C ALA A 47 -0.53 11.39 11.71
N MET A 48 -0.44 12.72 11.78
CA MET A 48 0.21 13.54 10.75
C MET A 48 1.72 13.32 10.68
N LEU A 49 2.38 13.18 11.84
CA LEU A 49 3.83 12.91 11.90
C LEU A 49 4.20 11.51 11.36
N ASN A 50 3.28 10.55 11.45
CA ASN A 50 3.49 9.17 10.99
C ASN A 50 2.95 8.91 9.59
N LYS A 51 2.51 9.94 8.86
CA LYS A 51 2.06 9.78 7.48
C LYS A 51 3.27 9.43 6.62
N GLN A 52 3.26 8.23 6.01
CA GLN A 52 4.26 7.84 5.02
C GLN A 52 4.11 8.70 3.77
N ASP A 53 5.22 9.23 3.28
CA ASP A 53 5.26 9.86 1.97
C ASP A 53 5.21 8.77 0.90
N ILE A 54 4.28 8.92 -0.04
CA ILE A 54 4.03 7.97 -1.12
C ILE A 54 4.44 8.62 -2.45
N ASP A 55 5.20 7.91 -3.25
CA ASP A 55 5.48 8.29 -4.64
C ASP A 55 4.22 8.08 -5.50
N GLU A 56 3.69 9.17 -6.06
CA GLU A 56 2.46 9.17 -6.86
C GLU A 56 2.56 8.30 -8.13
N ALA A 57 3.76 8.14 -8.70
CA ALA A 57 3.93 7.35 -9.92
C ALA A 57 3.83 5.85 -9.67
N THR A 58 4.33 5.38 -8.54
CA THR A 58 4.43 3.95 -8.21
C THR A 58 3.50 3.52 -7.08
N ASN A 59 2.90 4.46 -6.34
CA ASN A 59 2.19 4.24 -5.08
C ASN A 59 3.06 3.57 -4.00
N CYS A 60 4.39 3.73 -4.09
CA CYS A 60 5.31 3.13 -3.14
C CYS A 60 5.73 4.12 -2.06
N PRO A 61 5.95 3.64 -0.83
CA PRO A 61 6.56 4.45 0.22
C PRO A 61 7.95 4.94 -0.21
N THR A 62 8.21 6.25 -0.06
CA THR A 62 9.49 6.86 -0.43
C THR A 62 10.65 6.39 0.45
N ASP A 63 10.35 5.94 1.65
CA ASP A 63 11.31 5.35 2.59
C ASP A 63 11.64 3.88 2.27
N GLY A 64 11.06 3.31 1.19
CA GLY A 64 11.28 1.97 0.66
C GLY A 64 10.26 0.93 1.16
N VAL A 65 10.24 -0.20 0.47
CA VAL A 65 9.29 -1.29 0.69
C VAL A 65 9.85 -2.40 1.58
N ASN A 66 8.99 -3.13 2.26
CA ASN A 66 9.37 -4.28 3.07
C ASN A 66 9.42 -5.59 2.27
N TYR A 67 8.70 -5.63 1.15
CA TYR A 67 8.62 -6.79 0.28
C TYR A 67 8.51 -6.37 -1.17
N HIS A 68 9.36 -6.97 -2.02
CA HIS A 68 9.36 -6.75 -3.46
C HIS A 68 9.22 -8.09 -4.18
N LYS A 69 8.13 -8.24 -4.92
CA LYS A 69 7.85 -9.37 -5.80
C LYS A 69 8.17 -8.97 -7.23
N VAL A 70 9.11 -9.65 -7.83
CA VAL A 70 9.48 -9.46 -9.23
C VAL A 70 8.90 -10.61 -10.04
N ILE A 71 8.21 -10.30 -11.13
CA ILE A 71 7.62 -11.25 -12.05
C ILE A 71 8.33 -11.11 -13.39
N LEU A 72 8.95 -12.20 -13.86
CA LEU A 72 9.55 -12.31 -15.16
C LEU A 72 8.74 -13.29 -16.01
N ILE A 73 8.22 -12.81 -17.15
CA ILE A 73 7.46 -13.62 -18.11
C ILE A 73 8.23 -13.72 -19.40
N ASP A 74 8.52 -14.93 -19.78
CA ASP A 74 9.16 -15.23 -21.05
C ASP A 74 8.13 -15.19 -22.19
N THR A 75 8.35 -14.28 -23.14
CA THR A 75 7.49 -14.14 -24.31
C THR A 75 8.19 -14.57 -25.61
N SER A 76 9.35 -15.23 -25.52
CA SER A 76 10.10 -15.70 -26.69
C SER A 76 9.38 -16.82 -27.47
N GLN A 77 8.42 -17.48 -26.84
CA GLN A 77 7.56 -18.49 -27.44
C GLN A 77 6.10 -18.28 -27.05
N SER A 78 5.18 -18.71 -27.91
CA SER A 78 3.76 -18.64 -27.62
C SER A 78 3.32 -19.71 -26.61
N TYR A 79 2.55 -19.29 -25.61
CA TYR A 79 1.94 -20.20 -24.66
C TYR A 79 0.67 -20.84 -25.26
N ASN A 80 0.50 -22.15 -25.09
CA ASN A 80 -0.77 -22.80 -25.42
C ASN A 80 -1.90 -22.35 -24.47
N PRO A 81 -3.18 -22.56 -24.81
CA PRO A 81 -4.32 -22.09 -23.99
C PRO A 81 -4.30 -22.61 -22.54
N ILE A 82 -3.82 -23.83 -22.30
CA ILE A 82 -3.75 -24.42 -20.96
C ILE A 82 -2.66 -23.73 -20.13
N GLN A 83 -1.49 -23.49 -20.74
CA GLN A 83 -0.41 -22.74 -20.10
C GLN A 83 -0.83 -21.32 -19.79
N LYS A 84 -1.46 -20.61 -20.74
CA LYS A 84 -1.97 -19.24 -20.54
C LYS A 84 -2.91 -19.18 -19.33
N GLU A 85 -3.84 -20.10 -19.23
CA GLU A 85 -4.80 -20.14 -18.12
C GLU A 85 -4.12 -20.46 -16.77
N TRP A 86 -3.17 -21.39 -16.78
CA TRP A 86 -2.40 -21.71 -15.57
C TRP A 86 -1.57 -20.49 -15.09
N ILE A 87 -0.86 -19.81 -16.02
CA ILE A 87 -0.08 -18.62 -15.72
C ILE A 87 -0.98 -17.52 -15.16
N LYS A 88 -2.12 -17.22 -15.81
CA LYS A 88 -3.13 -16.26 -15.32
C LYS A 88 -3.55 -16.53 -13.88
N ASN A 89 -3.79 -17.81 -13.56
CA ASN A 89 -4.19 -18.21 -12.22
C ASN A 89 -3.05 -18.02 -11.19
N GLN A 90 -1.78 -18.28 -11.56
CA GLN A 90 -0.64 -18.02 -10.69
C GLN A 90 -0.43 -16.51 -10.49
N LEU A 91 -0.45 -15.73 -11.57
CA LEU A 91 -0.34 -14.27 -11.51
C LEU A 91 -1.43 -13.66 -10.62
N LYS A 92 -2.67 -14.13 -10.75
CA LYS A 92 -3.78 -13.72 -9.89
C LYS A 92 -3.47 -14.01 -8.42
N LYS A 93 -2.96 -15.20 -8.08
CA LYS A 93 -2.58 -15.53 -6.70
C LYS A 93 -1.48 -14.59 -6.15
N ILE A 94 -0.46 -14.29 -6.98
CA ILE A 94 0.63 -13.38 -6.59
C ILE A 94 0.08 -11.98 -6.32
N VAL A 95 -0.72 -11.42 -7.23
CA VAL A 95 -1.27 -10.06 -7.14
C VAL A 95 -2.20 -9.91 -5.94
N TYR A 96 -3.18 -10.81 -5.80
CA TYR A 96 -4.14 -10.76 -4.69
C TYR A 96 -3.54 -11.16 -3.34
N GLY A 97 -2.41 -11.89 -3.34
CA GLY A 97 -1.63 -12.20 -2.14
C GLY A 97 -0.60 -11.12 -1.77
N THR A 98 -0.57 -10.00 -2.50
CA THR A 98 0.33 -8.88 -2.21
C THR A 98 -0.35 -7.95 -1.21
N LYS A 99 0.33 -7.70 -0.09
CA LYS A 99 -0.20 -6.86 0.99
C LYS A 99 0.00 -5.37 0.69
N GLU A 100 -0.69 -4.53 1.45
CA GLU A 100 -0.50 -3.08 1.40
C GLU A 100 0.97 -2.69 1.57
N ASN A 101 1.44 -1.74 0.76
CA ASN A 101 2.83 -1.27 0.68
C ASN A 101 3.88 -2.31 0.22
N GLU A 102 3.46 -3.51 -0.23
CA GLU A 102 4.34 -4.42 -0.94
C GLU A 102 4.39 -4.07 -2.43
N LYS A 103 5.56 -4.21 -3.04
CA LYS A 103 5.83 -3.84 -4.43
C LYS A 103 5.76 -5.03 -5.36
N ILE A 104 5.16 -4.84 -6.54
CA ILE A 104 5.25 -5.75 -7.68
C ILE A 104 5.94 -5.03 -8.83
N SER A 105 6.93 -5.68 -9.45
CA SER A 105 7.54 -5.24 -10.71
C SER A 105 7.45 -6.36 -11.75
N VAL A 106 7.01 -6.02 -12.95
CA VAL A 106 6.81 -6.97 -14.05
C VAL A 106 7.82 -6.71 -15.14
N TYR A 107 8.53 -7.75 -15.54
CA TYR A 107 9.52 -7.76 -16.62
C TYR A 107 9.16 -8.83 -17.65
N THR A 108 9.67 -8.68 -18.85
CA THR A 108 9.59 -9.70 -19.91
C THR A 108 10.97 -10.08 -20.42
N VAL A 109 11.10 -11.31 -20.88
CA VAL A 109 12.26 -11.76 -21.67
C VAL A 109 11.96 -11.49 -23.13
N GLY A 110 12.89 -10.90 -23.85
CA GLY A 110 12.75 -10.61 -25.28
C GLY A 110 14.10 -10.38 -25.95
N ALA A 111 14.09 -10.24 -27.28
CA ALA A 111 15.28 -10.13 -28.11
C ALA A 111 16.22 -8.97 -27.74
N ASN A 112 15.66 -7.90 -27.18
CA ASN A 112 16.41 -6.70 -26.77
C ASN A 112 16.51 -6.62 -25.24
N TYR A 113 17.15 -7.58 -24.61
CA TYR A 113 17.26 -7.63 -23.15
C TYR A 113 17.99 -6.41 -22.53
N HIS A 114 18.75 -5.65 -23.29
CA HIS A 114 19.34 -4.38 -22.84
C HIS A 114 18.29 -3.27 -22.67
N GLU A 115 17.21 -3.28 -23.45
CA GLU A 115 16.11 -2.34 -23.32
C GLU A 115 15.11 -2.78 -22.24
N THR A 116 15.14 -4.04 -21.83
CA THR A 116 14.22 -4.64 -20.86
C THR A 116 14.67 -4.52 -19.40
N LEU A 117 15.72 -3.76 -19.10
CA LEU A 117 16.15 -3.48 -17.72
C LEU A 117 15.14 -2.62 -16.93
N LEU A 118 14.22 -1.98 -17.63
CA LEU A 118 13.10 -1.27 -16.99
C LEU A 118 11.90 -2.19 -16.86
N PRO A 119 11.20 -2.17 -15.71
CA PRO A 119 9.97 -2.91 -15.58
C PRO A 119 8.89 -2.35 -16.50
N LEU A 120 8.11 -3.22 -17.13
CA LEU A 120 6.90 -2.83 -17.87
C LEU A 120 5.87 -2.16 -16.97
N GLN A 121 5.84 -2.61 -15.72
CA GLN A 121 5.01 -2.04 -14.66
C GLN A 121 5.73 -2.22 -13.32
N SER A 122 5.69 -1.20 -12.49
CA SER A 122 6.16 -1.26 -11.10
C SER A 122 5.19 -0.48 -10.23
N LYS A 123 4.53 -1.16 -9.29
CA LYS A 123 3.50 -0.58 -8.41
C LYS A 123 3.53 -1.21 -7.03
N CYS A 124 3.29 -0.39 -6.02
CA CYS A 124 2.95 -0.87 -4.69
C CYS A 124 1.43 -1.01 -4.53
N ASN A 125 1.03 -2.01 -3.77
CA ASN A 125 -0.37 -2.20 -3.43
C ASN A 125 -0.83 -1.08 -2.47
N PRO A 126 -1.79 -0.22 -2.85
CA PRO A 126 -2.31 0.85 -1.97
C PRO A 126 -3.21 0.32 -0.85
N GLY A 127 -3.44 -0.99 -0.80
CA GLY A 127 -4.38 -1.63 0.12
C GLY A 127 -5.81 -1.64 -0.42
N ASP A 128 -6.51 -2.74 -0.15
CA ASP A 128 -7.93 -2.90 -0.46
C ASP A 128 -8.83 -2.40 0.67
N ALA A 129 -10.15 -2.54 0.50
CA ALA A 129 -11.12 -2.11 1.50
C ALA A 129 -11.29 -3.07 2.68
N SER A 130 -10.55 -4.20 2.77
CA SER A 130 -10.77 -5.24 3.78
C SER A 130 -10.41 -4.80 5.20
N GLY A 131 -9.37 -3.96 5.35
CA GLY A 131 -8.88 -3.43 6.62
C GLY A 131 -9.45 -2.04 7.01
N VAL A 132 -10.29 -1.45 6.19
CA VAL A 132 -10.76 -0.06 6.34
C VAL A 132 -11.75 0.12 7.47
N ASN A 133 -11.47 1.08 8.36
CA ASN A 133 -12.44 1.51 9.38
C ASN A 133 -13.54 2.38 8.73
N PRO A 134 -14.84 1.95 8.77
CA PRO A 134 -15.93 2.66 8.11
C PRO A 134 -16.18 4.09 8.61
N PHE A 135 -15.67 4.43 9.80
CA PHE A 135 -15.83 5.75 10.40
C PHE A 135 -14.74 6.75 10.00
N LEU A 136 -13.59 6.24 9.50
CA LEU A 136 -12.43 7.07 9.18
C LEU A 136 -12.17 7.17 7.69
N GLU A 137 -12.55 6.15 6.92
CA GLU A 137 -12.25 6.06 5.50
C GLU A 137 -13.45 5.57 4.68
N ASN A 138 -13.52 6.00 3.42
CA ASN A 138 -14.54 5.57 2.49
C ASN A 138 -14.12 4.24 1.83
N LYS A 139 -14.74 3.12 2.27
CA LYS A 139 -14.47 1.78 1.73
C LYS A 139 -14.60 1.69 0.22
N ARG A 140 -15.61 2.34 -0.36
CA ARG A 140 -15.83 2.30 -1.80
C ARG A 140 -14.71 2.99 -2.56
N MET A 141 -14.27 4.14 -2.09
CA MET A 141 -13.18 4.90 -2.71
C MET A 141 -11.86 4.10 -2.63
N LYS A 142 -11.54 3.55 -1.45
CA LYS A 142 -10.33 2.72 -1.27
C LYS A 142 -10.33 1.49 -2.19
N GLN A 143 -11.49 0.85 -2.38
CA GLN A 143 -11.63 -0.28 -3.31
C GLN A 143 -11.47 0.14 -4.77
N GLU A 144 -12.08 1.27 -5.17
CA GLU A 144 -11.97 1.82 -6.51
C GLU A 144 -10.51 2.21 -6.84
N ASP A 145 -9.79 2.82 -5.89
CA ASP A 145 -8.38 3.19 -6.02
C ASP A 145 -7.51 1.93 -6.19
N TRP A 146 -7.70 0.92 -5.34
CA TRP A 146 -7.00 -0.35 -5.44
C TRP A 146 -7.21 -1.04 -6.79
N GLU A 147 -8.45 -1.07 -7.28
CA GLU A 147 -8.76 -1.65 -8.58
C GLU A 147 -8.15 -0.85 -9.74
N ASN A 148 -8.25 0.48 -9.71
CA ASN A 148 -7.82 1.33 -10.81
C ASN A 148 -6.30 1.51 -10.88
N GLU A 149 -5.63 1.62 -9.73
CA GLU A 149 -4.22 1.97 -9.66
C GLU A 149 -3.29 0.76 -9.55
N PHE A 150 -3.81 -0.38 -9.09
CA PHE A 150 -3.01 -1.58 -8.88
C PHE A 150 -3.48 -2.75 -9.74
N ILE A 151 -4.74 -3.17 -9.62
CA ILE A 151 -5.23 -4.39 -10.28
C ILE A 151 -5.33 -4.25 -11.80
N LYS A 152 -5.99 -3.19 -12.28
CA LYS A 152 -6.21 -2.98 -13.72
C LYS A 152 -4.91 -2.79 -14.52
N PRO A 153 -3.95 -1.97 -14.06
CA PRO A 153 -2.66 -1.81 -14.76
C PRO A 153 -1.89 -3.13 -14.87
N LEU A 154 -1.78 -3.90 -13.77
CA LEU A 154 -1.10 -5.19 -13.77
C LEU A 154 -1.78 -6.20 -14.71
N ASN A 155 -3.10 -6.32 -14.64
CA ASN A 155 -3.86 -7.21 -15.52
C ASN A 155 -3.73 -6.83 -17.00
N SER A 156 -3.65 -5.54 -17.32
CA SER A 156 -3.43 -5.08 -18.70
C SER A 156 -2.07 -5.52 -19.24
N VAL A 157 -1.01 -5.36 -18.44
CA VAL A 157 0.33 -5.83 -18.79
C VAL A 157 0.35 -7.35 -18.97
N PHE A 158 -0.21 -8.10 -18.02
CA PHE A 158 -0.24 -9.58 -18.12
C PHE A 158 -1.01 -10.05 -19.35
N LYS A 159 -2.14 -9.43 -19.65
CA LYS A 159 -2.90 -9.74 -20.87
C LYS A 159 -2.05 -9.48 -22.11
N GLY A 160 -1.40 -8.32 -22.21
CA GLY A 160 -0.54 -7.99 -23.33
C GLY A 160 0.60 -8.99 -23.52
N LEU A 161 1.27 -9.41 -22.43
CA LEU A 161 2.35 -10.39 -22.48
C LEU A 161 1.91 -11.80 -22.90
N LEU A 162 0.75 -12.25 -22.42
CA LEU A 162 0.24 -13.60 -22.71
C LEU A 162 -0.46 -13.72 -24.06
N ASP A 163 -0.94 -12.61 -24.62
CA ASP A 163 -1.61 -12.59 -25.92
C ASP A 163 -0.63 -12.29 -27.08
N ASN A 164 0.58 -11.78 -26.78
CA ASN A 164 1.60 -11.59 -27.79
C ASN A 164 2.34 -12.93 -28.08
N ASP A 165 2.38 -13.25 -29.36
CA ASP A 165 3.23 -14.33 -29.88
C ASP A 165 4.51 -13.64 -30.43
N SER A 166 5.54 -13.58 -29.63
CA SER A 166 6.85 -13.10 -30.08
C SER A 166 7.79 -14.27 -30.24
N GLU A 167 8.38 -14.41 -31.42
CA GLU A 167 9.51 -15.32 -31.65
C GLU A 167 10.80 -14.55 -31.41
N GLY A 168 11.75 -15.11 -30.69
CA GLY A 168 13.00 -14.43 -30.42
C GLY A 168 13.99 -15.14 -29.52
N LEU A 169 15.01 -14.41 -29.13
CA LEU A 169 15.98 -14.89 -28.14
C LEU A 169 15.34 -14.97 -26.76
N SER A 170 15.75 -15.97 -26.00
CA SER A 170 15.34 -16.20 -24.61
C SER A 170 16.56 -16.18 -23.68
N PRO A 171 17.18 -15.02 -23.43
CA PRO A 171 18.37 -14.88 -22.57
C PRO A 171 17.97 -14.89 -21.09
N ILE A 172 17.39 -16.00 -20.59
CA ILE A 172 16.82 -16.09 -19.24
C ILE A 172 17.87 -15.83 -18.17
N MET A 173 19.07 -16.41 -18.31
CA MET A 173 20.14 -16.27 -17.31
C MET A 173 20.62 -14.83 -17.21
N GLU A 174 20.82 -14.18 -18.35
CA GLU A 174 21.21 -12.77 -18.43
C GLU A 174 20.12 -11.87 -17.85
N MET A 175 18.85 -12.16 -18.13
CA MET A 175 17.70 -11.42 -17.57
C MET A 175 17.59 -11.58 -16.05
N VAL A 176 17.76 -12.78 -15.51
CA VAL A 176 17.75 -13.02 -14.05
C VAL A 176 18.86 -12.22 -13.37
N GLN A 177 20.06 -12.22 -13.96
CA GLN A 177 21.19 -11.44 -13.43
C GLN A 177 20.91 -9.94 -13.51
N ALA A 178 20.45 -9.43 -14.65
CA ALA A 178 20.18 -8.02 -14.87
C ALA A 178 19.05 -7.51 -13.94
N ILE A 179 17.98 -8.29 -13.79
CA ILE A 179 16.86 -7.97 -12.88
C ILE A 179 17.31 -7.97 -11.42
N SER A 180 18.17 -8.94 -11.03
CA SER A 180 18.68 -9.00 -9.65
C SER A 180 19.46 -7.73 -9.30
N ILE A 181 20.15 -7.14 -10.25
CA ILE A 181 20.83 -5.86 -10.08
C ILE A 181 19.83 -4.70 -10.13
N ALA A 182 19.06 -4.58 -11.23
CA ALA A 182 18.21 -3.43 -11.48
C ALA A 182 17.06 -3.29 -10.47
N ALA A 183 16.42 -4.40 -10.10
CA ALA A 183 15.26 -4.38 -9.22
C ALA A 183 15.63 -4.31 -7.72
N PHE A 184 16.77 -4.90 -7.33
CA PHE A 184 17.05 -5.12 -5.91
C PHE A 184 18.24 -4.33 -5.35
N GLN A 185 19.09 -3.73 -6.22
CA GLN A 185 20.34 -3.09 -5.79
C GLN A 185 20.11 -1.89 -4.85
N ASN A 186 19.04 -1.11 -5.10
CA ASN A 186 18.76 0.12 -4.36
C ASN A 186 17.73 -0.07 -3.23
N GLU A 187 17.39 -1.31 -2.92
CA GLU A 187 16.43 -1.58 -1.86
C GLU A 187 17.12 -1.76 -0.50
N LYS A 188 16.35 -1.51 0.57
CA LYS A 188 16.82 -1.74 1.94
C LYS A 188 17.28 -3.19 2.11
N THR A 189 18.32 -3.42 2.89
CA THR A 189 18.83 -4.78 3.18
C THR A 189 17.77 -5.67 3.83
N SER A 190 16.82 -5.07 4.57
CA SER A 190 15.71 -5.77 5.22
C SER A 190 14.56 -6.12 4.28
N THR A 191 14.55 -5.59 3.04
CA THR A 191 13.47 -5.88 2.08
C THR A 191 13.51 -7.35 1.68
N LYS A 192 12.40 -8.05 1.89
CA LYS A 192 12.22 -9.40 1.39
C LYS A 192 12.01 -9.35 -0.13
N ARG A 193 12.69 -10.23 -0.85
CA ARG A 193 12.72 -10.25 -2.32
C ARG A 193 12.31 -11.61 -2.82
N GLU A 194 11.40 -11.65 -3.80
CA GLU A 194 11.00 -12.87 -4.49
C GLU A 194 11.00 -12.63 -5.99
N LEU A 195 11.53 -13.59 -6.73
CA LEU A 195 11.52 -13.62 -8.20
C LEU A 195 10.66 -14.81 -8.66
N PHE A 196 9.60 -14.51 -9.41
CA PHE A 196 8.73 -15.48 -10.06
C PHE A 196 9.06 -15.51 -11.55
N ILE A 197 9.44 -16.66 -12.07
CA ILE A 197 9.80 -16.85 -13.47
C ILE A 197 8.75 -17.74 -14.14
N PHE A 198 8.16 -17.25 -15.21
CA PHE A 198 7.26 -17.99 -16.08
C PHE A 198 7.93 -18.20 -17.43
N SER A 199 8.51 -19.38 -17.64
CA SER A 199 9.31 -19.77 -18.81
C SER A 199 9.39 -21.28 -18.86
N ASP A 200 9.73 -21.85 -20.02
CA ASP A 200 10.17 -23.24 -20.18
C ASP A 200 11.62 -23.46 -19.76
N MET A 201 12.34 -22.37 -19.37
CA MET A 201 13.74 -22.34 -18.95
C MET A 201 14.74 -22.77 -20.06
N ILE A 202 14.34 -22.71 -21.33
CA ILE A 202 15.25 -22.99 -22.45
C ILE A 202 16.02 -21.71 -22.76
N GLN A 203 17.32 -21.73 -22.44
CA GLN A 203 18.23 -20.63 -22.72
C GLN A 203 18.51 -20.54 -24.22
N ASN A 204 18.29 -19.37 -24.81
CA ASN A 204 18.65 -19.05 -26.18
C ASN A 204 19.10 -17.60 -26.26
N SER A 205 20.42 -17.38 -26.20
CA SER A 205 21.03 -16.06 -26.30
C SER A 205 22.17 -16.08 -27.31
N GLU A 206 22.72 -14.90 -27.62
CA GLU A 206 23.89 -14.78 -28.47
C GLU A 206 25.14 -15.47 -27.87
N VAL A 207 25.18 -15.60 -26.54
CA VAL A 207 26.34 -16.14 -25.81
C VAL A 207 26.18 -17.64 -25.56
N ALA A 208 24.98 -18.12 -25.33
CA ALA A 208 24.68 -19.50 -24.99
C ALA A 208 23.32 -19.96 -25.54
N SER A 209 23.26 -21.13 -26.14
CA SER A 209 22.04 -21.75 -26.63
C SER A 209 21.98 -23.21 -26.18
N HIS A 210 20.81 -23.65 -25.76
CA HIS A 210 20.49 -25.04 -25.43
C HIS A 210 19.76 -25.80 -26.56
N TYR A 211 19.70 -25.17 -27.77
CA TYR A 211 19.23 -25.84 -29.00
C TYR A 211 20.32 -26.59 -29.70
#